data_63f61ea2f3bb774a3b9eefe250f1456f
#
_entry.id   63f61ea2f3bb774a3b9eefe250f1456f
#
_cell.length_a   1.000
_cell.length_b   1.000
_cell.length_c   1.000
_cell.angle_alpha   90.00
_cell.angle_beta   90.00
_cell.angle_gamma   90.00
#
_symmetry.space_group_name_H-M   'P 1'
#
loop_
_entity.id
_entity.type
_entity.pdbx_description
1 polymer ?
#
loop_
_entity_poly.entity_id
_entity_poly.type
_entity_poly.pdbx_seq_one_letter_code
_entity_poly.pdbx_strand_id
1 'polypeptide(L)'
;MGTGAVEHGVARKIAARVRVPRVLVLATVLMAAACSPSGPAFTAYPGGELTPPPVTAADTVYDPARPAPELKLTDQDGKAFDLGSLRGTMALVYFGYTHCPDICPTTLADLRTAAATFGKPVKVVFVTIDPARDTAPAIRAYLDAYKAGFIGLTGTDAEIATAAKAWAVGYEAEPADSNGNYAMTHTSATYLVDASGQLRNHIPFGASPDLVVSLLRTASGG
;
A
#
# COMPACT_ATOMS: atom_id res chain seq x y z
N MET A 1 -51.68 -9.40 -53.45
CA MET A 1 -52.22 -10.75 -53.87
C MET A 1 -51.55 -11.79 -52.98
N GLY A 2 -52.33 -12.60 -52.25
CA GLY A 2 -51.97 -13.81 -51.51
C GLY A 2 -51.46 -13.54 -50.07
N THR A 3 -52.23 -13.40 -49.08
CA THR A 3 -53.21 -14.21 -48.27
C THR A 3 -52.72 -15.63 -47.97
N GLY A 4 -52.48 -15.91 -46.69
CA GLY A 4 -52.33 -17.26 -46.14
C GLY A 4 -52.08 -17.14 -44.67
N ALA A 5 -52.92 -17.09 -43.89
CA ALA A 5 -53.82 -17.83 -42.99
C ALA A 5 -53.04 -18.67 -41.96
N VAL A 6 -53.32 -18.31 -40.80
CA VAL A 6 -53.27 -18.83 -39.44
C VAL A 6 -53.76 -20.29 -39.30
N GLU A 7 -53.08 -21.11 -38.47
CA GLU A 7 -53.75 -22.18 -37.71
C GLU A 7 -53.22 -22.27 -36.26
N HIS A 8 -54.22 -22.32 -35.38
CA HIS A 8 -54.07 -22.49 -33.92
C HIS A 8 -53.97 -23.98 -33.57
N GLY A 9 -52.96 -24.37 -32.84
CA GLY A 9 -52.78 -25.69 -32.24
C GLY A 9 -52.97 -25.66 -30.73
N VAL A 10 -54.03 -26.25 -30.26
CA VAL A 10 -54.50 -26.32 -28.87
C VAL A 10 -53.60 -27.21 -28.01
N ALA A 11 -53.13 -26.67 -26.90
CA ALA A 11 -52.36 -27.37 -25.88
C ALA A 11 -53.25 -28.32 -25.05
N ARG A 12 -52.92 -29.59 -25.00
CA ARG A 12 -53.45 -30.54 -24.02
C ARG A 12 -52.57 -30.64 -22.80
N LYS A 13 -53.11 -30.23 -21.65
CA LYS A 13 -52.53 -30.45 -20.32
C LYS A 13 -52.61 -31.93 -19.95
N ILE A 14 -51.48 -32.57 -19.74
CA ILE A 14 -51.37 -33.86 -19.06
C ILE A 14 -50.82 -33.62 -17.68
N ALA A 15 -51.65 -33.75 -16.66
CA ALA A 15 -51.27 -33.72 -15.28
C ALA A 15 -50.80 -35.10 -14.81
N ALA A 16 -49.53 -35.32 -14.69
CA ALA A 16 -48.98 -36.53 -14.08
C ALA A 16 -48.91 -36.35 -12.55
N ARG A 17 -49.71 -37.11 -11.83
CA ARG A 17 -49.65 -37.23 -10.37
C ARG A 17 -48.44 -38.09 -9.99
N VAL A 18 -47.39 -37.48 -9.48
CA VAL A 18 -46.27 -38.21 -8.87
C VAL A 18 -46.64 -38.53 -7.41
N ARG A 19 -46.78 -39.83 -7.12
CA ARG A 19 -46.88 -40.34 -5.74
C ARG A 19 -45.50 -40.35 -5.13
N VAL A 20 -45.26 -39.51 -4.08
CA VAL A 20 -44.05 -39.53 -3.28
C VAL A 20 -44.18 -40.60 -2.18
N PRO A 21 -43.29 -41.59 -2.08
CA PRO A 21 -43.30 -42.54 -0.97
C PRO A 21 -42.79 -41.83 0.31
N ARG A 22 -43.47 -42.06 1.43
CA ARG A 22 -43.03 -41.64 2.75
C ARG A 22 -41.75 -42.40 3.09
N VAL A 23 -40.60 -41.74 2.93
CA VAL A 23 -39.31 -42.21 3.46
C VAL A 23 -39.16 -41.64 4.85
N LEU A 24 -38.96 -42.55 5.80
CA LEU A 24 -38.66 -42.33 7.21
C LEU A 24 -37.39 -41.48 7.34
N VAL A 25 -37.49 -40.23 7.81
CA VAL A 25 -36.35 -39.37 8.08
C VAL A 25 -35.76 -39.76 9.42
N LEU A 26 -34.66 -40.54 9.41
CA LEU A 26 -33.78 -40.70 10.56
C LEU A 26 -33.06 -39.36 10.74
N ALA A 27 -33.36 -38.69 11.84
CA ALA A 27 -32.61 -37.47 12.24
C ALA A 27 -31.19 -37.83 12.70
N THR A 28 -30.23 -37.73 11.81
CA THR A 28 -28.82 -37.68 12.19
C THR A 28 -28.51 -36.26 12.64
N VAL A 29 -28.32 -36.12 13.96
CA VAL A 29 -27.77 -34.89 14.57
C VAL A 29 -26.32 -34.79 14.12
N LEU A 30 -26.04 -33.98 13.10
CA LEU A 30 -24.68 -33.55 12.78
C LEU A 30 -24.27 -32.49 13.82
N MET A 31 -23.38 -32.86 14.75
CA MET A 31 -22.64 -31.89 15.55
C MET A 31 -21.77 -31.06 14.59
N ALA A 32 -22.21 -29.87 14.24
CA ALA A 32 -21.37 -28.86 13.62
C ALA A 32 -20.36 -28.38 14.67
N ALA A 33 -19.13 -28.88 14.58
CA ALA A 33 -18.00 -28.27 15.29
C ALA A 33 -17.83 -26.86 14.74
N ALA A 34 -18.30 -25.88 15.49
CA ALA A 34 -18.05 -24.47 15.21
C ALA A 34 -16.56 -24.20 15.41
N CYS A 35 -15.77 -24.23 14.32
CA CYS A 35 -14.47 -23.58 14.30
C CYS A 35 -14.72 -22.08 14.40
N SER A 36 -14.68 -21.54 15.61
CA SER A 36 -14.57 -20.10 15.81
C SER A 36 -13.19 -19.67 15.35
N PRO A 37 -13.06 -18.75 14.38
CA PRO A 37 -11.79 -18.13 14.10
C PRO A 37 -11.44 -17.24 15.31
N SER A 38 -10.49 -17.68 16.14
CA SER A 38 -9.87 -16.84 17.17
C SER A 38 -8.92 -15.85 16.54
N GLY A 39 -9.47 -14.90 15.75
CA GLY A 39 -8.80 -13.65 15.42
C GLY A 39 -8.91 -12.69 16.62
N PRO A 40 -7.96 -11.76 16.78
CA PRO A 40 -8.08 -10.74 17.82
C PRO A 40 -9.42 -10.01 17.63
N ALA A 41 -10.23 -10.00 18.67
CA ALA A 41 -11.52 -9.32 18.66
C ALA A 41 -11.26 -7.82 18.40
N PHE A 42 -11.78 -7.30 17.30
CA PHE A 42 -11.91 -5.85 17.13
C PHE A 42 -12.84 -5.34 18.24
N THR A 43 -12.27 -4.79 19.28
CA THR A 43 -13.03 -4.07 20.28
C THR A 43 -13.49 -2.75 19.67
N ALA A 44 -14.80 -2.59 19.48
CA ALA A 44 -15.37 -1.30 19.09
C ALA A 44 -14.99 -0.26 20.15
N TYR A 45 -14.34 0.83 19.73
CA TYR A 45 -14.08 1.94 20.63
C TYR A 45 -15.39 2.57 21.08
N PRO A 46 -15.54 2.91 22.39
CA PRO A 46 -16.71 3.62 22.89
C PRO A 46 -16.75 5.02 22.26
N GLY A 47 -17.66 5.23 21.31
CA GLY A 47 -17.82 6.52 20.65
C GLY A 47 -18.13 6.46 19.15
N GLY A 48 -18.08 5.27 18.54
CA GLY A 48 -18.56 5.05 17.15
C GLY A 48 -17.67 5.61 16.03
N GLU A 49 -16.58 6.29 16.36
CA GLU A 49 -15.58 6.76 15.37
C GLU A 49 -14.39 5.79 15.40
N LEU A 50 -14.16 5.11 14.26
CA LEU A 50 -13.03 4.19 14.07
C LEU A 50 -11.75 5.01 13.84
N THR A 51 -11.32 5.78 14.82
CA THR A 51 -9.99 6.37 14.78
C THR A 51 -8.98 5.29 15.19
N PRO A 52 -8.05 4.90 14.33
CA PRO A 52 -7.00 3.97 14.71
C PRO A 52 -6.21 4.56 15.90
N PRO A 53 -5.69 3.72 16.81
CA PRO A 53 -4.84 4.20 17.88
C PRO A 53 -3.64 4.97 17.30
N PRO A 54 -3.15 6.00 17.99
CA PRO A 54 -2.00 6.76 17.53
C PRO A 54 -0.78 5.84 17.42
N VAL A 55 -0.06 5.96 16.30
CA VAL A 55 1.19 5.22 16.08
C VAL A 55 2.22 5.68 17.09
N THR A 56 2.86 4.74 17.79
CA THR A 56 3.92 5.00 18.76
C THR A 56 5.29 4.61 18.21
N ALA A 57 6.37 5.09 18.86
CA ALA A 57 7.72 4.72 18.48
C ALA A 57 7.97 3.21 18.57
N ALA A 58 7.37 2.53 19.56
CA ALA A 58 7.51 1.09 19.74
C ALA A 58 6.94 0.27 18.58
N ASP A 59 5.90 0.78 17.92
CA ASP A 59 5.26 0.10 16.79
C ASP A 59 6.10 0.14 15.51
N THR A 60 7.20 0.88 15.50
CA THR A 60 7.97 1.21 14.29
C THR A 60 9.37 0.61 14.25
N VAL A 61 9.89 0.10 15.37
CA VAL A 61 11.32 -0.25 15.52
C VAL A 61 11.65 -1.61 14.91
N TYR A 62 12.75 -1.68 14.17
CA TYR A 62 13.45 -2.93 13.90
C TYR A 62 14.49 -3.17 15.01
N ASP A 63 14.25 -4.16 15.86
CA ASP A 63 15.17 -4.57 16.91
C ASP A 63 15.51 -6.06 16.76
N PRO A 64 16.76 -6.42 16.44
CA PRO A 64 17.88 -5.50 16.15
C PRO A 64 17.74 -4.76 14.81
N ALA A 65 18.37 -3.59 14.70
CA ALA A 65 18.54 -2.91 13.43
C ALA A 65 19.28 -3.82 12.43
N ARG A 66 18.89 -3.74 11.16
CA ARG A 66 19.45 -4.60 10.11
C ARG A 66 19.98 -3.76 8.94
N PRO A 67 20.92 -4.27 8.13
CA PRO A 67 21.32 -3.57 6.91
C PRO A 67 20.11 -3.21 6.06
N ALA A 68 20.03 -1.95 5.60
CA ALA A 68 19.00 -1.57 4.65
C ALA A 68 19.18 -2.39 3.35
N PRO A 69 18.08 -2.87 2.75
CA PRO A 69 18.16 -3.55 1.47
C PRO A 69 18.76 -2.64 0.40
N GLU A 70 19.40 -3.23 -0.61
CA GLU A 70 19.88 -2.46 -1.75
C GLU A 70 18.73 -1.72 -2.43
N LEU A 71 19.03 -0.50 -2.90
CA LEU A 71 18.12 0.30 -3.69
C LEU A 71 18.96 0.97 -4.80
N LYS A 72 18.97 0.34 -5.97
CA LYS A 72 19.70 0.77 -7.17
C LYS A 72 18.69 0.98 -8.26
N LEU A 73 18.40 2.22 -8.59
CA LEU A 73 17.36 2.65 -9.51
C LEU A 73 17.84 3.87 -10.31
N THR A 74 16.97 4.44 -11.13
CA THR A 74 17.23 5.68 -11.86
C THR A 74 16.58 6.84 -11.13
N ASP A 75 17.31 7.95 -10.91
CA ASP A 75 16.77 9.14 -10.27
C ASP A 75 15.96 10.01 -11.25
N GLN A 76 15.33 11.05 -10.71
CA GLN A 76 14.53 12.01 -11.49
C GLN A 76 15.35 12.82 -12.51
N ASP A 77 16.69 12.73 -12.47
CA ASP A 77 17.61 13.33 -13.45
C ASP A 77 18.04 12.35 -14.55
N GLY A 78 17.53 11.12 -14.49
CA GLY A 78 17.91 10.04 -15.41
C GLY A 78 19.29 9.43 -15.08
N LYS A 79 19.82 9.66 -13.87
CA LYS A 79 21.11 9.13 -13.44
C LYS A 79 20.92 7.89 -12.58
N ALA A 80 21.91 7.00 -12.63
CA ALA A 80 21.94 5.85 -11.73
C ALA A 80 22.06 6.31 -10.29
N PHE A 81 21.20 5.79 -9.43
CA PHE A 81 21.18 6.03 -7.99
C PHE A 81 21.49 4.74 -7.24
N ASP A 82 22.25 4.86 -6.17
CA ASP A 82 22.49 3.79 -5.19
C ASP A 82 22.31 4.38 -3.78
N LEU A 83 21.43 3.77 -2.98
CA LEU A 83 21.19 4.19 -1.59
C LEU A 83 22.48 4.19 -0.76
N GLY A 84 23.43 3.30 -1.06
CA GLY A 84 24.73 3.26 -0.43
C GLY A 84 25.53 4.56 -0.56
N SER A 85 25.24 5.39 -1.57
CA SER A 85 25.87 6.72 -1.73
C SER A 85 25.46 7.74 -0.66
N LEU A 86 24.37 7.47 0.06
CA LEU A 86 23.89 8.32 1.16
C LEU A 86 24.52 8.01 2.52
N ARG A 87 25.48 7.07 2.60
CA ARG A 87 26.19 6.78 3.86
C ARG A 87 26.79 8.07 4.44
N GLY A 88 26.68 8.24 5.75
CA GLY A 88 26.99 9.49 6.47
C GLY A 88 25.78 10.41 6.61
N THR A 89 24.67 10.12 5.92
CA THR A 89 23.42 10.90 6.00
C THR A 89 22.26 9.94 6.21
N MET A 90 21.32 10.29 7.08
CA MET A 90 20.10 9.50 7.25
C MET A 90 19.18 9.64 6.03
N ALA A 91 18.39 8.61 5.78
CA ALA A 91 17.39 8.60 4.71
C ALA A 91 16.02 8.16 5.23
N LEU A 92 14.98 8.81 4.73
CA LEU A 92 13.58 8.40 4.85
C LEU A 92 13.14 7.91 3.47
N VAL A 93 12.98 6.60 3.31
CA VAL A 93 12.60 5.97 2.04
C VAL A 93 11.11 5.69 2.04
N TYR A 94 10.40 6.21 1.05
CA TYR A 94 8.95 6.07 0.91
C TYR A 94 8.59 5.55 -0.47
N PHE A 95 7.80 4.47 -0.52
CA PHE A 95 7.27 3.92 -1.76
C PHE A 95 5.86 4.47 -2.00
N GLY A 96 5.63 4.99 -3.20
CA GLY A 96 4.36 5.61 -3.57
C GLY A 96 4.25 5.83 -5.07
N TYR A 97 3.29 6.62 -5.52
CA TYR A 97 3.12 6.97 -6.93
C TYR A 97 2.57 8.41 -7.09
N THR A 98 2.89 9.06 -8.21
CA THR A 98 2.59 10.49 -8.39
C THR A 98 1.09 10.77 -8.59
N HIS A 99 0.33 9.79 -9.02
CA HIS A 99 -1.12 9.87 -9.25
C HIS A 99 -1.96 9.51 -8.01
N CYS A 100 -1.33 9.33 -6.85
CA CYS A 100 -2.01 9.10 -5.59
C CYS A 100 -2.75 10.38 -5.15
N PRO A 101 -4.07 10.33 -4.92
CA PRO A 101 -4.83 11.55 -4.67
C PRO A 101 -4.69 12.09 -3.24
N ASP A 102 -4.26 11.29 -2.26
CA ASP A 102 -4.37 11.63 -0.83
C ASP A 102 -3.14 11.20 -0.01
N ILE A 103 -2.92 9.91 0.17
CA ILE A 103 -1.93 9.37 1.13
C ILE A 103 -0.50 9.80 0.79
N CYS A 104 -0.08 9.71 -0.49
CA CYS A 104 1.29 10.04 -0.88
C CYS A 104 1.62 11.53 -0.71
N PRO A 105 0.79 12.48 -1.17
CA PRO A 105 1.06 13.90 -0.95
C PRO A 105 1.06 14.27 0.53
N THR A 106 0.16 13.70 1.35
CA THR A 106 0.14 13.91 2.80
C THR A 106 1.42 13.42 3.44
N THR A 107 1.83 12.17 3.17
CA THR A 107 3.07 11.60 3.71
C THR A 107 4.29 12.45 3.35
N LEU A 108 4.44 12.86 2.08
CA LEU A 108 5.59 13.68 1.66
C LEU A 108 5.59 15.07 2.32
N ALA A 109 4.42 15.68 2.57
CA ALA A 109 4.32 16.93 3.31
C ALA A 109 4.76 16.77 4.77
N ASP A 110 4.37 15.67 5.42
CA ASP A 110 4.78 15.33 6.79
C ASP A 110 6.29 15.06 6.87
N LEU A 111 6.84 14.30 5.92
CA LEU A 111 8.29 14.04 5.85
C LEU A 111 9.09 15.33 5.60
N ARG A 112 8.59 16.25 4.78
CA ARG A 112 9.18 17.58 4.60
C ARG A 112 9.22 18.34 5.91
N THR A 113 8.10 18.36 6.63
CA THR A 113 7.98 19.04 7.93
C THR A 113 8.92 18.44 8.95
N ALA A 114 8.97 17.10 9.05
CA ALA A 114 9.86 16.39 9.96
C ALA A 114 11.34 16.65 9.63
N ALA A 115 11.73 16.59 8.35
CA ALA A 115 13.08 16.87 7.91
C ALA A 115 13.54 18.32 8.27
N ALA A 116 12.67 19.30 8.04
CA ALA A 116 12.93 20.69 8.40
C ALA A 116 13.06 20.90 9.92
N THR A 117 12.17 20.27 10.70
CA THR A 117 12.14 20.37 12.18
C THR A 117 13.32 19.63 12.81
N PHE A 118 13.78 18.53 12.23
CA PHE A 118 14.95 17.80 12.70
C PHE A 118 16.23 18.65 12.67
N GLY A 119 16.39 19.52 11.67
CA GLY A 119 17.44 20.52 11.58
C GLY A 119 18.85 19.99 11.28
N LYS A 120 19.00 18.68 11.05
CA LYS A 120 20.24 18.05 10.58
C LYS A 120 20.00 17.46 9.18
N PRO A 121 21.04 17.19 8.38
CA PRO A 121 20.87 16.60 7.06
C PRO A 121 20.14 15.24 7.12
N VAL A 122 19.04 15.15 6.39
CA VAL A 122 18.30 13.91 6.13
C VAL A 122 17.79 13.95 4.70
N LYS A 123 17.83 12.83 3.98
CA LYS A 123 17.33 12.72 2.63
C LYS A 123 15.98 12.02 2.62
N VAL A 124 14.98 12.60 1.95
CA VAL A 124 13.73 11.91 1.64
C VAL A 124 13.88 11.33 0.24
N VAL A 125 13.72 10.02 0.14
CA VAL A 125 13.83 9.24 -1.09
C VAL A 125 12.46 8.67 -1.42
N PHE A 126 11.84 9.17 -2.47
CA PHE A 126 10.59 8.68 -3.03
C PHE A 126 10.89 7.62 -4.08
N VAL A 127 10.28 6.44 -3.97
CA VAL A 127 10.43 5.35 -4.94
C VAL A 127 9.07 5.09 -5.57
N THR A 128 8.95 5.23 -6.88
CA THR A 128 7.69 4.89 -7.52
C THR A 128 7.39 3.40 -7.47
N ILE A 129 6.10 3.07 -7.34
CA ILE A 129 5.55 1.73 -7.56
C ILE A 129 4.76 1.64 -8.87
N ASP A 130 4.77 2.71 -9.66
CA ASP A 130 4.02 2.81 -10.91
C ASP A 130 4.91 3.41 -12.03
N PRO A 131 5.97 2.70 -12.42
CA PRO A 131 6.92 3.23 -13.38
C PRO A 131 6.32 3.46 -14.78
N ALA A 132 5.15 2.87 -15.07
CA ALA A 132 4.44 3.07 -16.33
C ALA A 132 3.98 4.53 -16.50
N ARG A 133 3.50 5.18 -15.42
CA ARG A 133 3.07 6.60 -15.41
C ARG A 133 4.14 7.53 -14.84
N ASP A 134 4.94 7.05 -13.91
CA ASP A 134 5.91 7.84 -13.15
C ASP A 134 7.28 7.82 -13.83
N THR A 135 7.38 8.50 -14.97
CA THR A 135 8.66 8.73 -15.64
C THR A 135 9.55 9.67 -14.81
N ALA A 136 10.87 9.69 -15.05
CA ALA A 136 11.78 10.59 -14.35
C ALA A 136 11.34 12.08 -14.42
N PRO A 137 10.91 12.64 -15.57
CA PRO A 137 10.35 13.99 -15.62
C PRO A 137 9.06 14.17 -14.81
N ALA A 138 8.17 13.17 -14.79
CA ALA A 138 6.93 13.24 -14.02
C ALA A 138 7.21 13.29 -12.52
N ILE A 139 8.09 12.41 -12.03
CA ILE A 139 8.54 12.40 -10.63
C ILE A 139 9.21 13.72 -10.26
N ARG A 140 10.08 14.27 -11.13
CA ARG A 140 10.69 15.57 -10.92
C ARG A 140 9.63 16.64 -10.69
N ALA A 141 8.70 16.79 -11.63
CA ALA A 141 7.65 17.81 -11.53
C ALA A 141 6.81 17.66 -10.26
N TYR A 142 6.50 16.41 -9.86
CA TYR A 142 5.76 16.11 -8.65
C TYR A 142 6.53 16.50 -7.38
N LEU A 143 7.81 16.15 -7.29
CA LEU A 143 8.62 16.41 -6.09
C LEU A 143 9.09 17.86 -5.98
N ASP A 144 9.28 18.57 -7.08
CA ASP A 144 9.64 19.99 -7.09
C ASP A 144 8.59 20.87 -6.42
N ALA A 145 7.32 20.45 -6.43
CA ALA A 145 6.24 21.13 -5.72
C ALA A 145 6.48 21.25 -4.20
N TYR A 146 7.23 20.31 -3.61
CA TYR A 146 7.55 20.33 -2.17
C TYR A 146 8.70 21.29 -1.83
N LYS A 147 9.51 21.72 -2.80
CA LYS A 147 10.69 22.61 -2.61
C LYS A 147 11.64 22.13 -1.50
N ALA A 148 11.83 20.84 -1.36
CA ALA A 148 12.54 20.20 -0.26
C ALA A 148 13.77 19.39 -0.70
N GLY A 149 14.11 19.38 -1.99
CA GLY A 149 15.25 18.63 -2.53
C GLY A 149 15.11 17.12 -2.34
N PHE A 150 13.91 16.59 -2.47
CA PHE A 150 13.62 15.16 -2.43
C PHE A 150 14.30 14.44 -3.60
N ILE A 151 14.67 13.18 -3.37
CA ILE A 151 15.20 12.30 -4.40
C ILE A 151 14.05 11.40 -4.86
N GLY A 152 13.75 11.40 -6.14
CA GLY A 152 12.72 10.55 -6.73
C GLY A 152 13.34 9.48 -7.60
N LEU A 153 12.89 8.24 -7.44
CA LEU A 153 13.44 7.08 -8.10
C LEU A 153 12.39 6.38 -8.96
N THR A 154 12.82 5.97 -10.15
CA THR A 154 12.06 5.12 -11.06
C THR A 154 12.97 4.05 -11.66
N GLY A 155 12.40 3.14 -12.44
CA GLY A 155 13.11 2.07 -13.11
C GLY A 155 12.17 1.29 -14.01
N THR A 156 12.61 0.14 -14.49
CA THR A 156 11.74 -0.83 -15.15
C THR A 156 10.82 -1.51 -14.13
N ASP A 157 9.72 -2.09 -14.60
CA ASP A 157 8.81 -2.88 -13.73
C ASP A 157 9.56 -3.95 -12.93
N ALA A 158 10.54 -4.62 -13.55
CA ALA A 158 11.33 -5.65 -12.90
C ALA A 158 12.25 -5.10 -11.80
N GLU A 159 12.85 -3.93 -12.00
CA GLU A 159 13.68 -3.24 -11.00
C GLU A 159 12.83 -2.77 -9.82
N ILE A 160 11.68 -2.16 -10.09
CA ILE A 160 10.72 -1.74 -9.06
C ILE A 160 10.20 -2.93 -8.26
N ALA A 161 9.81 -4.02 -8.94
CA ALA A 161 9.36 -5.23 -8.25
C ALA A 161 10.45 -5.84 -7.36
N THR A 162 11.69 -5.84 -7.82
CA THR A 162 12.85 -6.32 -7.05
C THR A 162 13.08 -5.45 -5.81
N ALA A 163 13.08 -4.13 -5.96
CA ALA A 163 13.22 -3.18 -4.88
C ALA A 163 12.07 -3.32 -3.86
N ALA A 164 10.84 -3.31 -4.30
CA ALA A 164 9.65 -3.44 -3.46
C ALA A 164 9.69 -4.73 -2.63
N LYS A 165 10.01 -5.87 -3.26
CA LYS A 165 10.16 -7.16 -2.57
C LYS A 165 11.25 -7.10 -1.49
N ALA A 166 12.41 -6.52 -1.78
CA ALA A 166 13.50 -6.41 -0.83
C ALA A 166 13.14 -5.56 0.39
N TRP A 167 12.31 -4.53 0.20
CA TRP A 167 11.82 -3.63 1.24
C TRP A 167 10.51 -4.10 1.89
N ALA A 168 10.00 -5.28 1.54
CA ALA A 168 8.73 -5.83 2.02
C ALA A 168 7.52 -4.91 1.70
N VAL A 169 7.56 -4.26 0.54
CA VAL A 169 6.47 -3.43 0.02
C VAL A 169 5.61 -4.25 -0.92
N GLY A 170 4.35 -4.46 -0.55
CA GLY A 170 3.33 -4.97 -1.46
C GLY A 170 2.70 -3.82 -2.25
N TYR A 171 2.41 -4.05 -3.53
CA TYR A 171 1.65 -3.11 -4.35
C TYR A 171 0.91 -3.83 -5.47
N GLU A 172 -0.21 -3.25 -5.90
CA GLU A 172 -1.04 -3.78 -6.97
C GLU A 172 -1.80 -2.63 -7.66
N ALA A 173 -1.94 -2.72 -8.97
CA ALA A 173 -2.79 -1.79 -9.72
C ALA A 173 -4.26 -2.23 -9.63
N GLU A 174 -5.14 -1.30 -9.27
CA GLU A 174 -6.58 -1.50 -9.32
C GLU A 174 -7.05 -1.56 -10.79
N PRO A 175 -8.21 -2.19 -11.06
CA PRO A 175 -8.79 -2.16 -12.39
C PRO A 175 -8.98 -0.74 -12.91
N ALA A 176 -8.56 -0.50 -14.16
CA ALA A 176 -8.71 0.80 -14.79
C ALA A 176 -10.21 1.15 -15.02
N ASP A 177 -10.55 2.42 -14.85
CA ASP A 177 -11.85 2.96 -15.23
C ASP A 177 -12.03 3.02 -16.78
N SER A 178 -13.20 3.47 -17.24
CA SER A 178 -13.51 3.60 -18.68
C SER A 178 -12.61 4.61 -19.42
N ASN A 179 -11.88 5.46 -18.71
CA ASN A 179 -10.94 6.45 -19.25
C ASN A 179 -9.48 5.97 -19.17
N GLY A 180 -9.25 4.75 -18.63
CA GLY A 180 -7.92 4.18 -18.45
C GLY A 180 -7.19 4.64 -17.19
N ASN A 181 -7.88 5.37 -16.26
CA ASN A 181 -7.28 5.75 -14.98
C ASN A 181 -7.38 4.59 -14.00
N TYR A 182 -6.35 4.39 -13.20
CA TYR A 182 -6.32 3.39 -12.14
C TYR A 182 -5.63 3.92 -10.88
N ALA A 183 -6.02 3.39 -9.74
CA ALA A 183 -5.33 3.58 -8.47
C ALA A 183 -4.33 2.45 -8.22
N MET A 184 -3.41 2.67 -7.28
CA MET A 184 -2.51 1.62 -6.78
C MET A 184 -2.80 1.39 -5.31
N THR A 185 -3.04 0.14 -4.92
CA THR A 185 -2.98 -0.30 -3.52
C THR A 185 -1.54 -0.63 -3.18
N HIS A 186 -1.03 -0.16 -2.04
CA HIS A 186 0.34 -0.46 -1.62
C HIS A 186 0.56 -0.34 -0.12
N THR A 187 1.66 -0.90 0.36
CA THR A 187 2.17 -0.69 1.71
C THR A 187 2.55 0.78 1.90
N SER A 188 1.80 1.51 2.72
CA SER A 188 1.98 2.95 2.95
C SER A 188 2.88 3.22 4.17
N ALA A 189 4.12 2.77 4.10
CA ALA A 189 5.11 2.95 5.16
C ALA A 189 6.33 3.74 4.67
N THR A 190 6.92 4.51 5.57
CA THR A 190 8.23 5.15 5.39
C THR A 190 9.29 4.37 6.16
N TYR A 191 10.45 4.19 5.58
CA TYR A 191 11.55 3.44 6.16
C TYR A 191 12.69 4.38 6.55
N LEU A 192 13.07 4.38 7.84
CA LEU A 192 14.20 5.16 8.34
C LEU A 192 15.48 4.33 8.24
N VAL A 193 16.42 4.85 7.45
CA VAL A 193 17.79 4.33 7.32
C VAL A 193 18.74 5.32 8.00
N ASP A 194 19.54 4.82 8.93
CA ASP A 194 20.52 5.67 9.63
C ASP A 194 21.77 5.96 8.79
N ALA A 195 22.65 6.84 9.29
CA ALA A 195 23.87 7.25 8.59
C ALA A 195 24.86 6.08 8.35
N SER A 196 24.77 5.01 9.13
CA SER A 196 25.55 3.79 8.90
C SER A 196 24.94 2.86 7.86
N GLY A 197 23.77 3.18 7.34
CA GLY A 197 23.02 2.39 6.36
C GLY A 197 22.24 1.25 6.99
N GLN A 198 21.89 1.35 8.27
CA GLN A 198 21.02 0.37 8.93
C GLN A 198 19.57 0.81 8.86
N LEU A 199 18.67 -0.11 8.54
CA LEU A 199 17.23 0.06 8.62
C LEU A 199 16.82 0.02 10.10
N ARG A 200 16.31 1.14 10.60
CA ARG A 200 15.97 1.34 12.02
C ARG A 200 14.49 1.22 12.29
N ASN A 201 13.69 1.81 11.43
CA ASN A 201 12.25 1.89 11.64
C ASN A 201 11.49 1.65 10.34
N HIS A 202 10.31 1.09 10.48
CA HIS A 202 9.26 1.22 9.49
C HIS A 202 8.13 2.07 10.09
N ILE A 203 7.77 3.16 9.46
CA ILE A 203 6.88 4.20 9.99
C ILE A 203 5.59 4.12 9.16
N PRO A 204 4.46 3.65 9.72
CA PRO A 204 3.21 3.53 8.99
C PRO A 204 2.63 4.92 8.66
N PHE A 205 1.73 4.95 7.69
CA PHE A 205 0.93 6.15 7.41
C PHE A 205 0.18 6.63 8.66
N GLY A 206 0.06 7.95 8.82
CA GLY A 206 -0.58 8.58 9.98
C GLY A 206 0.36 8.86 11.16
N ALA A 207 1.64 8.47 11.06
CA ALA A 207 2.65 8.90 12.01
C ALA A 207 2.85 10.42 11.91
N SER A 208 2.76 11.12 13.06
CA SER A 208 2.94 12.58 13.08
C SER A 208 4.36 13.00 12.72
N PRO A 209 4.57 14.21 12.17
CA PRO A 209 5.92 14.74 11.96
C PRO A 209 6.77 14.74 13.23
N ASP A 210 6.19 14.99 14.40
CA ASP A 210 6.90 14.97 15.69
C ASP A 210 7.42 13.57 16.05
N LEU A 211 6.63 12.53 15.76
CA LEU A 211 7.08 11.15 15.92
C LEU A 211 8.28 10.87 14.99
N VAL A 212 8.20 11.26 13.72
CA VAL A 212 9.30 11.08 12.77
C VAL A 212 10.57 11.81 13.27
N VAL A 213 10.45 13.03 13.78
CA VAL A 213 11.57 13.79 14.38
C VAL A 213 12.16 13.04 15.58
N SER A 214 11.32 12.49 16.45
CA SER A 214 11.77 11.69 17.61
C SER A 214 12.59 10.47 17.16
N LEU A 215 12.11 9.74 16.14
CA LEU A 215 12.81 8.60 15.59
C LEU A 215 14.14 8.99 14.92
N LEU A 216 14.18 10.11 14.19
CA LEU A 216 15.41 10.65 13.62
C LEU A 216 16.43 11.01 14.70
N ARG A 217 16.01 11.62 15.80
CA ARG A 217 16.90 11.92 16.94
C ARG A 217 17.46 10.65 17.56
N THR A 218 16.62 9.68 17.86
CA THR A 218 17.03 8.37 18.39
C THR A 218 18.04 7.69 17.46
N ALA A 219 17.76 7.65 16.15
CA ALA A 219 18.65 7.04 15.16
C ALA A 219 19.99 7.80 14.97
N SER A 220 20.03 9.10 15.30
CA SER A 220 21.24 9.92 15.22
C SER A 220 22.16 9.81 16.44
N GLY A 221 21.79 9.03 17.46
CA GLY A 221 22.56 8.88 18.70
C GLY A 221 22.28 9.97 19.73
N GLY A 222 21.14 10.66 19.61
CA GLY A 222 20.68 11.71 20.52
C GLY A 222 21.14 13.09 20.11
#